data_f808e20fde09a7bbcb03e93e18925cfc
#
_entry.id   f808e20fde09a7bbcb03e93e18925cfc
#
_cell.length_a   1.000
_cell.length_b   1.000
_cell.length_c   1.000
_cell.angle_alpha   90.00
_cell.angle_beta   90.00
_cell.angle_gamma   90.00
#
_symmetry.space_group_name_H-M   'P 1'
#
loop_
_entity.id
_entity.type
_entity.pdbx_description
1 polymer ?
#
loop_
_entity_poly.entity_id
_entity_poly.type
_entity_poly.pdbx_seq_one_letter_code
_entity_poly.pdbx_strand_id
1 'polypeptide(L)'
;MRQGMILGENGEKMSKSRGNVINPDDIVREIGADAFRVYEMFMGAFDQAIPWSTQGARGCYRFLDRVWKLQNLLTEEEELSEALKASVHGTIKKVSEDYEKMKFNTAIAAMMSLVNEIYARGSVTRGELRALLLLLNPAAPHITEEIWQQQALSDQPIYRSQWPSYDEKAMEQQETEIAVQICGKIKMKLMVPSSYGKEETERFVLENDAVKALIAGCLLYTSPRPRD
;
A
#
# COMPACT_ATOMS: atom_id res chain seq x y z
N MET A 1 -1.57 -3.24 -28.05
CA MET A 1 -0.87 -3.33 -26.75
C MET A 1 0.09 -4.52 -26.81
N ARG A 2 1.33 -4.40 -26.39
CA ARG A 2 2.28 -5.54 -26.29
C ARG A 2 2.44 -5.90 -24.82
N GLN A 3 2.17 -7.16 -24.49
CA GLN A 3 2.45 -7.73 -23.18
C GLN A 3 3.89 -8.24 -23.15
N GLY A 4 4.60 -8.06 -22.02
CA GLY A 4 5.89 -8.64 -21.77
C GLY A 4 5.84 -10.18 -21.68
N MET A 5 6.98 -10.82 -21.83
CA MET A 5 7.08 -12.27 -21.74
C MET A 5 7.53 -12.68 -20.33
N ILE A 6 6.87 -13.66 -19.76
CA ILE A 6 7.36 -14.30 -18.53
C ILE A 6 8.45 -15.32 -18.92
N LEU A 7 9.64 -15.12 -18.36
CA LEU A 7 10.81 -15.95 -18.58
C LEU A 7 10.91 -17.02 -17.48
N GLY A 8 11.67 -18.07 -17.70
CA GLY A 8 12.03 -19.02 -16.64
C GLY A 8 12.85 -18.35 -15.53
N GLU A 9 13.02 -19.02 -14.40
CA GLU A 9 13.79 -18.48 -13.24
C GLU A 9 15.22 -18.08 -13.60
N ASN A 10 15.79 -18.73 -14.62
CA ASN A 10 17.13 -18.40 -15.16
C ASN A 10 17.17 -17.20 -16.12
N GLY A 11 16.04 -16.52 -16.33
CA GLY A 11 15.93 -15.39 -17.25
C GLY A 11 15.85 -15.78 -18.74
N GLU A 12 15.77 -17.06 -19.06
CA GLU A 12 15.66 -17.54 -20.44
C GLU A 12 14.19 -17.79 -20.83
N LYS A 13 13.93 -17.74 -22.14
CA LYS A 13 12.61 -18.10 -22.67
C LYS A 13 12.24 -19.52 -22.27
N MET A 14 11.05 -19.70 -21.71
CA MET A 14 10.52 -21.01 -21.38
C MET A 14 10.35 -21.89 -22.62
N SER A 15 10.82 -23.12 -22.54
CA SER A 15 10.60 -24.11 -23.58
C SER A 15 10.58 -25.53 -23.00
N LYS A 16 9.73 -26.40 -23.59
CA LYS A 16 9.64 -27.82 -23.17
C LYS A 16 10.97 -28.55 -23.33
N SER A 17 11.73 -28.25 -24.37
CA SER A 17 13.03 -28.87 -24.63
C SER A 17 14.10 -28.48 -23.60
N ARG A 18 13.95 -27.37 -22.90
CA ARG A 18 14.85 -26.90 -21.84
C ARG A 18 14.41 -27.32 -20.45
N GLY A 19 13.22 -27.87 -20.30
CA GLY A 19 12.67 -28.27 -19.02
C GLY A 19 12.41 -27.14 -18.02
N ASN A 20 12.37 -25.87 -18.50
CA ASN A 20 12.21 -24.68 -17.67
C ASN A 20 10.79 -24.06 -17.76
N VAL A 21 9.83 -24.84 -18.23
CA VAL A 21 8.42 -24.40 -18.32
C VAL A 21 7.77 -24.49 -16.95
N ILE A 22 7.12 -23.40 -16.57
CA ILE A 22 6.28 -23.32 -15.39
C ILE A 22 4.85 -23.48 -15.84
N ASN A 23 4.17 -24.51 -15.32
CA ASN A 23 2.79 -24.80 -15.64
C ASN A 23 1.87 -23.99 -14.70
N PRO A 24 1.01 -23.11 -15.21
CA PRO A 24 0.04 -22.37 -14.39
C PRO A 24 -0.83 -23.26 -13.51
N ASP A 25 -1.26 -24.42 -14.00
CA ASP A 25 -2.10 -25.34 -13.22
C ASP A 25 -1.41 -25.86 -11.96
N ASP A 26 -0.10 -26.08 -12.02
CA ASP A 26 0.67 -26.53 -10.85
C ASP A 26 0.80 -25.42 -9.81
N ILE A 27 1.03 -24.17 -10.28
CA ILE A 27 1.07 -22.99 -9.42
C ILE A 27 -0.30 -22.76 -8.75
N VAL A 28 -1.38 -22.85 -9.52
CA VAL A 28 -2.75 -22.70 -8.97
C VAL A 28 -3.04 -23.76 -7.92
N ARG A 29 -2.59 -24.99 -8.11
CA ARG A 29 -2.74 -26.06 -7.08
C ARG A 29 -1.92 -25.78 -5.82
N GLU A 30 -0.72 -25.16 -5.95
CA GLU A 30 0.19 -24.91 -4.84
C GLU A 30 -0.22 -23.69 -4.01
N ILE A 31 -0.53 -22.55 -4.67
CA ILE A 31 -0.74 -21.26 -4.01
C ILE A 31 -2.12 -20.63 -4.25
N GLY A 32 -2.95 -21.24 -5.08
CA GLY A 32 -4.27 -20.73 -5.44
C GLY A 32 -4.26 -19.75 -6.61
N ALA A 33 -5.42 -19.64 -7.28
CA ALA A 33 -5.58 -18.82 -8.48
C ALA A 33 -5.37 -17.32 -8.19
N ASP A 34 -5.90 -16.82 -7.09
CA ASP A 34 -5.79 -15.39 -6.74
C ASP A 34 -4.34 -14.97 -6.46
N ALA A 35 -3.57 -15.82 -5.74
CA ALA A 35 -2.17 -15.52 -5.49
C ALA A 35 -1.34 -15.53 -6.78
N PHE A 36 -1.63 -16.44 -7.68
CA PHE A 36 -1.02 -16.49 -9.01
C PHE A 36 -1.35 -15.24 -9.82
N ARG A 37 -2.63 -14.83 -9.90
CA ARG A 37 -3.06 -13.61 -10.59
C ARG A 37 -2.40 -12.35 -10.03
N VAL A 38 -2.40 -12.21 -8.69
CA VAL A 38 -1.74 -11.07 -8.03
C VAL A 38 -0.26 -11.05 -8.35
N TYR A 39 0.41 -12.21 -8.37
CA TYR A 39 1.82 -12.29 -8.72
C TYR A 39 2.09 -11.86 -10.16
N GLU A 40 1.33 -12.35 -11.14
CA GLU A 40 1.49 -11.94 -12.54
C GLU A 40 1.29 -10.45 -12.77
N MET A 41 0.37 -9.83 -12.03
CA MET A 41 0.13 -8.39 -12.07
C MET A 41 1.20 -7.58 -11.30
N PHE A 42 1.84 -8.18 -10.30
CA PHE A 42 2.77 -7.51 -9.41
C PHE A 42 4.25 -7.63 -9.83
N MET A 43 4.62 -8.68 -10.55
CA MET A 43 6.02 -9.03 -10.81
C MET A 43 6.82 -7.96 -11.58
N GLY A 44 6.16 -7.01 -12.25
CA GLY A 44 6.80 -5.90 -12.93
C GLY A 44 5.88 -5.13 -13.88
N ALA A 45 6.49 -4.26 -14.69
CA ALA A 45 5.75 -3.50 -15.68
C ALA A 45 5.18 -4.42 -16.78
N PHE A 46 3.94 -4.17 -17.17
CA PHE A 46 3.14 -5.05 -18.03
C PHE A 46 3.80 -5.34 -19.40
N ASP A 47 4.60 -4.43 -19.91
CA ASP A 47 5.25 -4.51 -21.22
C ASP A 47 6.69 -5.06 -21.19
N GLN A 48 7.22 -5.36 -20.00
CA GLN A 48 8.58 -5.87 -19.83
C GLN A 48 8.64 -7.40 -19.73
N ALA A 49 9.74 -7.96 -20.24
CA ALA A 49 10.05 -9.37 -20.03
C ALA A 49 10.66 -9.54 -18.62
N ILE A 50 10.06 -10.43 -17.83
CA ILE A 50 10.41 -10.58 -16.41
C ILE A 50 10.63 -12.07 -16.10
N PRO A 51 11.73 -12.44 -15.40
CA PRO A 51 11.92 -13.80 -14.96
C PRO A 51 10.93 -14.18 -13.86
N TRP A 52 10.44 -15.43 -13.92
CA TRP A 52 9.64 -16.01 -12.87
C TRP A 52 10.40 -16.05 -11.55
N SER A 53 9.68 -15.84 -10.46
CA SER A 53 10.21 -16.00 -9.09
C SER A 53 9.22 -16.73 -8.21
N THR A 54 9.52 -17.97 -7.89
CA THR A 54 8.71 -18.78 -6.95
C THR A 54 8.61 -18.10 -5.57
N GLN A 55 9.69 -17.45 -5.12
CA GLN A 55 9.66 -16.69 -3.86
C GLN A 55 8.73 -15.48 -3.94
N GLY A 56 8.71 -14.78 -5.09
CA GLY A 56 7.80 -13.66 -5.34
C GLY A 56 6.34 -14.11 -5.32
N ALA A 57 6.03 -15.23 -5.98
CA ALA A 57 4.68 -15.80 -5.98
C ALA A 57 4.20 -16.17 -4.56
N ARG A 58 5.08 -16.80 -3.75
CA ARG A 58 4.79 -17.06 -2.33
C ARG A 58 4.65 -15.77 -1.50
N GLY A 59 5.31 -14.69 -1.90
CA GLY A 59 5.12 -13.36 -1.32
C GLY A 59 3.70 -12.85 -1.52
N CYS A 60 3.16 -12.99 -2.71
CA CYS A 60 1.78 -12.64 -3.02
C CYS A 60 0.76 -13.51 -2.27
N TYR A 61 1.02 -14.81 -2.13
CA TYR A 61 0.22 -15.68 -1.27
C TYR A 61 0.17 -15.17 0.18
N ARG A 62 1.33 -14.82 0.77
CA ARG A 62 1.39 -14.27 2.14
C ARG A 62 0.66 -12.92 2.26
N PHE A 63 0.68 -12.10 1.21
CA PHE A 63 -0.11 -10.87 1.19
C PHE A 63 -1.61 -11.18 1.26
N LEU A 64 -2.11 -12.11 0.45
CA LEU A 64 -3.53 -12.51 0.49
C LEU A 64 -3.92 -13.18 1.80
N ASP A 65 -3.05 -14.00 2.41
CA ASP A 65 -3.25 -14.56 3.74
C ASP A 65 -3.41 -13.45 4.81
N ARG A 66 -2.63 -12.37 4.69
CA ARG A 66 -2.80 -11.19 5.55
C ARG A 66 -4.13 -10.48 5.29
N VAL A 67 -4.53 -10.31 4.02
CA VAL A 67 -5.84 -9.74 3.69
C VAL A 67 -6.96 -10.59 4.28
N TRP A 68 -6.88 -11.91 4.18
CA TRP A 68 -7.83 -12.83 4.81
C TRP A 68 -7.93 -12.62 6.32
N LYS A 69 -6.80 -12.48 6.98
CA LYS A 69 -6.72 -12.30 8.45
C LYS A 69 -7.19 -10.93 8.95
N LEU A 70 -7.41 -9.94 8.06
CA LEU A 70 -8.02 -8.65 8.46
C LEU A 70 -9.39 -8.82 9.09
N GLN A 71 -10.12 -9.88 8.75
CA GLN A 71 -11.40 -10.21 9.36
C GLN A 71 -11.32 -10.33 10.89
N ASN A 72 -10.16 -10.75 11.43
CA ASN A 72 -9.94 -10.85 12.88
C ASN A 72 -9.69 -9.48 13.55
N LEU A 73 -9.47 -8.44 12.75
CA LEU A 73 -9.25 -7.06 13.21
C LEU A 73 -10.45 -6.15 12.93
N LEU A 74 -11.53 -6.72 12.36
CA LEU A 74 -12.71 -5.97 11.94
C LEU A 74 -13.47 -5.41 13.15
N THR A 75 -13.82 -4.11 13.07
CA THR A 75 -14.67 -3.42 14.01
C THR A 75 -16.08 -3.23 13.43
N GLU A 76 -17.03 -2.86 14.27
CA GLU A 76 -18.40 -2.57 13.85
C GLU A 76 -18.57 -1.17 13.20
N GLU A 77 -17.51 -0.38 13.14
CA GLU A 77 -17.54 0.96 12.56
C GLU A 77 -17.73 0.91 11.05
N GLU A 78 -18.76 1.60 10.55
CA GLU A 78 -19.11 1.61 9.12
C GLU A 78 -18.24 2.57 8.29
N GLU A 79 -17.82 3.68 8.89
CA GLU A 79 -17.08 4.75 8.24
C GLU A 79 -15.55 4.52 8.27
N LEU A 80 -14.83 5.30 7.49
CA LEU A 80 -13.38 5.34 7.57
C LEU A 80 -12.94 5.98 8.89
N SER A 81 -11.96 5.39 9.57
CA SER A 81 -11.35 6.02 10.74
C SER A 81 -10.56 7.27 10.36
N GLU A 82 -10.53 8.27 11.23
CA GLU A 82 -9.72 9.47 10.98
C GLU A 82 -8.23 9.13 10.80
N ALA A 83 -7.73 8.10 11.48
CA ALA A 83 -6.33 7.68 11.39
C ALA A 83 -5.92 7.16 10.01
N LEU A 84 -6.81 6.50 9.27
CA LEU A 84 -6.49 5.93 7.95
C LEU A 84 -7.24 6.60 6.80
N LYS A 85 -8.10 7.57 7.06
CA LYS A 85 -8.92 8.24 6.06
C LYS A 85 -8.09 8.80 4.90
N ALA A 86 -7.03 9.54 5.21
CA ALA A 86 -6.13 10.08 4.19
C ALA A 86 -5.43 8.99 3.38
N SER A 87 -4.93 7.94 4.05
CA SER A 87 -4.27 6.79 3.39
C SER A 87 -5.23 6.00 2.52
N VAL A 88 -6.48 5.79 2.97
CA VAL A 88 -7.50 5.08 2.18
C VAL A 88 -7.85 5.87 0.93
N HIS A 89 -8.17 7.17 1.05
CA HIS A 89 -8.47 8.02 -0.11
C HIS A 89 -7.28 8.12 -1.08
N GLY A 90 -6.06 8.27 -0.56
CA GLY A 90 -4.82 8.26 -1.35
C GLY A 90 -4.61 6.94 -2.10
N THR A 91 -4.90 5.81 -1.43
CA THR A 91 -4.82 4.49 -2.05
C THR A 91 -5.87 4.31 -3.13
N ILE A 92 -7.13 4.74 -2.91
CA ILE A 92 -8.19 4.68 -3.92
C ILE A 92 -7.77 5.46 -5.17
N LYS A 93 -7.32 6.71 -5.02
CA LYS A 93 -6.82 7.54 -6.13
C LYS A 93 -5.69 6.84 -6.88
N LYS A 94 -4.66 6.43 -6.14
CA LYS A 94 -3.46 5.78 -6.70
C LYS A 94 -3.79 4.52 -7.49
N VAL A 95 -4.59 3.62 -6.91
CA VAL A 95 -4.97 2.35 -7.56
C VAL A 95 -5.84 2.60 -8.79
N SER A 96 -6.79 3.55 -8.72
CA SER A 96 -7.65 3.91 -9.85
C SER A 96 -6.82 4.40 -11.03
N GLU A 97 -5.94 5.37 -10.81
CA GLU A 97 -5.05 5.90 -11.84
C GLU A 97 -4.09 4.85 -12.41
N ASP A 98 -3.57 3.97 -11.55
CA ASP A 98 -2.63 2.94 -11.97
C ASP A 98 -3.32 1.84 -12.79
N TYR A 99 -4.55 1.46 -12.46
CA TYR A 99 -5.32 0.50 -13.25
C TYR A 99 -5.68 1.05 -14.64
N GLU A 100 -6.06 2.33 -14.74
CA GLU A 100 -6.29 2.98 -16.03
C GLU A 100 -5.02 3.00 -16.92
N LYS A 101 -3.86 3.18 -16.30
CA LYS A 101 -2.55 3.23 -16.97
C LYS A 101 -1.88 1.84 -17.08
N MET A 102 -2.57 0.76 -16.67
CA MET A 102 -2.06 -0.61 -16.60
C MET A 102 -0.76 -0.77 -15.79
N LYS A 103 -0.60 0.03 -14.76
CA LYS A 103 0.50 -0.04 -13.80
C LYS A 103 0.11 -0.93 -12.62
N PHE A 104 -0.23 -2.17 -12.91
CA PHE A 104 -0.77 -3.11 -11.91
C PHE A 104 0.17 -3.34 -10.74
N ASN A 105 1.48 -3.37 -10.99
CA ASN A 105 2.50 -3.58 -9.97
C ASN A 105 2.51 -2.47 -8.90
N THR A 106 2.35 -1.21 -9.32
CA THR A 106 2.29 -0.08 -8.38
C THR A 106 0.94 0.00 -7.67
N ALA A 107 -0.16 -0.38 -8.34
CA ALA A 107 -1.48 -0.52 -7.71
C ALA A 107 -1.45 -1.55 -6.57
N ILE A 108 -0.90 -2.74 -6.83
CA ILE A 108 -0.79 -3.79 -5.81
C ILE A 108 0.14 -3.35 -4.67
N ALA A 109 1.26 -2.69 -4.98
CA ALA A 109 2.15 -2.14 -3.95
C ALA A 109 1.43 -1.13 -3.04
N ALA A 110 0.59 -0.25 -3.59
CA ALA A 110 -0.20 0.70 -2.79
C ALA A 110 -1.17 -0.03 -1.84
N MET A 111 -1.86 -1.08 -2.32
CA MET A 111 -2.72 -1.90 -1.47
C MET A 111 -1.94 -2.66 -0.38
N MET A 112 -0.73 -3.15 -0.70
CA MET A 112 0.15 -3.76 0.31
C MET A 112 0.55 -2.76 1.41
N SER A 113 0.82 -1.51 1.04
CA SER A 113 1.13 -0.44 1.99
C SER A 113 -0.05 -0.15 2.91
N LEU A 114 -1.26 -0.03 2.36
CA LEU A 114 -2.48 0.17 3.15
C LEU A 114 -2.71 -0.99 4.14
N VAL A 115 -2.50 -2.24 3.72
CA VAL A 115 -2.58 -3.41 4.62
C VAL A 115 -1.55 -3.31 5.76
N ASN A 116 -0.35 -2.81 5.47
CA ASN A 116 0.66 -2.60 6.52
C ASN A 116 0.22 -1.56 7.55
N GLU A 117 -0.39 -0.45 7.11
CA GLU A 117 -0.92 0.60 7.99
C GLU A 117 -2.07 0.10 8.85
N ILE A 118 -3.00 -0.70 8.29
CA ILE A 118 -4.07 -1.35 9.03
C ILE A 118 -3.50 -2.25 10.14
N TYR A 119 -2.49 -3.08 9.82
CA TYR A 119 -1.84 -3.93 10.82
C TYR A 119 -1.09 -3.13 11.88
N ALA A 120 -0.46 -2.03 11.51
CA ALA A 120 0.22 -1.15 12.46
C ALA A 120 -0.77 -0.50 13.45
N ARG A 121 -1.98 -0.19 13.00
CA ARG A 121 -3.06 0.29 13.87
C ARG A 121 -3.69 -0.83 14.71
N GLY A 122 -3.71 -2.06 14.21
CA GLY A 122 -4.27 -3.23 14.89
C GLY A 122 -5.80 -3.37 14.83
N SER A 123 -6.47 -2.59 13.98
CA SER A 123 -7.92 -2.70 13.71
C SER A 123 -8.26 -2.25 12.29
N VAL A 124 -9.40 -2.65 11.76
CA VAL A 124 -9.93 -2.24 10.46
C VAL A 124 -11.43 -1.99 10.57
N THR A 125 -11.92 -0.87 10.04
CA THR A 125 -13.36 -0.59 9.98
C THR A 125 -13.98 -1.30 8.77
N ARG A 126 -15.32 -1.44 8.79
CA ARG A 126 -16.07 -2.00 7.66
C ARG A 126 -15.86 -1.17 6.38
N GLY A 127 -15.84 0.16 6.50
CA GLY A 127 -15.57 1.08 5.37
C GLY A 127 -14.18 0.90 4.76
N GLU A 128 -13.15 0.77 5.60
CA GLU A 128 -11.77 0.52 5.16
C GLU A 128 -11.63 -0.84 4.49
N LEU A 129 -12.23 -1.88 5.07
CA LEU A 129 -12.21 -3.22 4.49
C LEU A 129 -12.94 -3.25 3.14
N ARG A 130 -14.13 -2.62 3.03
CA ARG A 130 -14.86 -2.48 1.75
C ARG A 130 -13.99 -1.83 0.68
N ALA A 131 -13.35 -0.70 1.00
CA ALA A 131 -12.50 0.01 0.05
C ALA A 131 -11.35 -0.88 -0.44
N LEU A 132 -10.63 -1.52 0.47
CA LEU A 132 -9.52 -2.42 0.13
C LEU A 132 -9.99 -3.59 -0.75
N LEU A 133 -11.10 -4.26 -0.40
CA LEU A 133 -11.60 -5.41 -1.15
C LEU A 133 -12.06 -5.01 -2.55
N LEU A 134 -12.74 -3.87 -2.72
CA LEU A 134 -13.14 -3.34 -4.02
C LEU A 134 -11.92 -3.07 -4.92
N LEU A 135 -10.87 -2.47 -4.38
CA LEU A 135 -9.64 -2.20 -5.12
C LEU A 135 -8.90 -3.50 -5.50
N LEU A 136 -8.92 -4.50 -4.64
CA LEU A 136 -8.21 -5.76 -4.84
C LEU A 136 -9.00 -6.75 -5.73
N ASN A 137 -10.32 -6.64 -5.81
CA ASN A 137 -11.19 -7.59 -6.50
C ASN A 137 -10.79 -7.89 -7.96
N PRO A 138 -10.37 -6.91 -8.79
CA PRO A 138 -9.92 -7.21 -10.14
C PRO A 138 -8.71 -8.14 -10.22
N ALA A 139 -7.84 -8.11 -9.22
CA ALA A 139 -6.65 -8.96 -9.14
C ALA A 139 -6.92 -10.31 -8.43
N ALA A 140 -7.73 -10.31 -7.37
CA ALA A 140 -8.00 -11.46 -6.51
C ALA A 140 -9.52 -11.65 -6.26
N PRO A 141 -10.30 -12.04 -7.29
CA PRO A 141 -11.75 -12.02 -7.21
C PRO A 141 -12.35 -13.04 -6.21
N HIS A 142 -11.71 -14.19 -6.00
CA HIS A 142 -12.30 -15.24 -5.17
C HIS A 142 -12.20 -14.91 -3.68
N ILE A 143 -11.00 -14.55 -3.20
CA ILE A 143 -10.80 -14.22 -1.78
C ILE A 143 -11.56 -12.96 -1.37
N THR A 144 -11.64 -11.97 -2.26
CA THR A 144 -12.34 -10.71 -1.96
C THR A 144 -13.85 -10.92 -1.91
N GLU A 145 -14.43 -11.71 -2.82
CA GLU A 145 -15.86 -12.06 -2.77
C GLU A 145 -16.17 -12.88 -1.51
N GLU A 146 -15.31 -13.84 -1.14
CA GLU A 146 -15.53 -14.68 0.03
C GLU A 146 -15.54 -13.85 1.32
N ILE A 147 -14.56 -12.95 1.51
CA ILE A 147 -14.54 -12.04 2.66
C ILE A 147 -15.77 -11.13 2.66
N TRP A 148 -16.14 -10.60 1.49
CA TRP A 148 -17.25 -9.70 1.32
C TRP A 148 -18.57 -10.33 1.79
N GLN A 149 -18.80 -11.57 1.42
CA GLN A 149 -19.99 -12.32 1.82
C GLN A 149 -19.94 -12.75 3.29
N GLN A 150 -18.81 -13.29 3.76
CA GLN A 150 -18.68 -13.73 5.16
C GLN A 150 -18.90 -12.60 6.16
N GLN A 151 -18.42 -11.39 5.82
CA GLN A 151 -18.58 -10.22 6.68
C GLN A 151 -19.86 -9.42 6.40
N ALA A 152 -20.72 -9.90 5.51
CA ALA A 152 -21.97 -9.22 5.10
C ALA A 152 -21.73 -7.72 4.84
N LEU A 153 -20.70 -7.40 4.05
CA LEU A 153 -20.33 -6.02 3.78
C LEU A 153 -21.34 -5.30 2.88
N SER A 154 -22.14 -6.04 2.13
CA SER A 154 -23.26 -5.56 1.33
C SER A 154 -24.22 -6.70 1.00
N ASP A 155 -25.47 -6.38 0.68
CA ASP A 155 -26.47 -7.34 0.16
C ASP A 155 -26.20 -7.75 -1.29
N GLN A 156 -25.31 -7.06 -2.00
CA GLN A 156 -24.94 -7.35 -3.36
C GLN A 156 -23.53 -7.95 -3.43
N PRO A 157 -23.26 -8.86 -4.39
CA PRO A 157 -21.92 -9.37 -4.65
C PRO A 157 -20.95 -8.22 -4.97
N ILE A 158 -19.66 -8.39 -4.63
CA ILE A 158 -18.66 -7.34 -4.80
C ILE A 158 -18.54 -6.86 -6.25
N TYR A 159 -18.70 -7.75 -7.24
CA TYR A 159 -18.60 -7.40 -8.66
C TYR A 159 -19.74 -6.50 -9.17
N ARG A 160 -20.83 -6.35 -8.40
CA ARG A 160 -21.94 -5.43 -8.69
C ARG A 160 -21.82 -4.11 -7.95
N SER A 161 -20.88 -4.02 -7.03
CA SER A 161 -20.64 -2.82 -6.23
C SER A 161 -19.93 -1.74 -7.06
N GLN A 162 -20.18 -0.49 -6.71
CA GLN A 162 -19.52 0.63 -7.38
C GLN A 162 -18.06 0.71 -6.95
N TRP A 163 -17.21 1.14 -7.89
CA TRP A 163 -15.82 1.44 -7.61
C TRP A 163 -15.74 2.56 -6.56
N PRO A 164 -14.84 2.45 -5.56
CA PRO A 164 -14.78 3.43 -4.49
C PRO A 164 -14.33 4.79 -5.02
N SER A 165 -14.98 5.85 -4.54
CA SER A 165 -14.60 7.23 -4.82
C SER A 165 -13.62 7.75 -3.78
N TYR A 166 -12.82 8.75 -4.16
CA TYR A 166 -11.92 9.43 -3.24
C TYR A 166 -12.26 10.92 -3.13
N ASP A 167 -11.93 11.50 -1.98
CA ASP A 167 -12.02 12.94 -1.75
C ASP A 167 -10.59 13.50 -1.61
N GLU A 168 -10.24 14.47 -2.47
CA GLU A 168 -8.91 15.08 -2.46
C GLU A 168 -8.65 15.87 -1.17
N LYS A 169 -9.68 16.48 -0.60
CA LYS A 169 -9.55 17.19 0.68
C LYS A 169 -9.26 16.26 1.84
N ALA A 170 -9.82 15.03 1.81
CA ALA A 170 -9.57 14.03 2.83
C ALA A 170 -8.15 13.44 2.76
N MET A 171 -7.43 13.64 1.64
CA MET A 171 -6.03 13.20 1.50
C MET A 171 -5.03 14.19 2.10
N GLU A 172 -5.45 15.42 2.38
CA GLU A 172 -4.59 16.40 3.07
C GLU A 172 -4.37 15.88 4.49
N GLN A 173 -3.16 15.40 4.76
CA GLN A 173 -2.78 15.06 6.13
C GLN A 173 -2.78 16.35 6.93
N GLN A 174 -3.55 16.40 8.00
CA GLN A 174 -3.58 17.56 8.89
C GLN A 174 -2.24 17.78 9.59
N GLU A 175 -1.44 16.73 9.73
CA GLU A 175 -0.12 16.77 10.37
C GLU A 175 0.91 15.96 9.58
N THR A 176 2.13 16.47 9.53
CA THR A 176 3.29 15.80 8.93
C THR A 176 4.34 15.52 10.01
N GLU A 177 4.85 14.28 10.04
CA GLU A 177 5.95 13.92 10.95
C GLU A 177 7.26 14.50 10.42
N ILE A 178 7.89 15.36 11.21
CA ILE A 178 9.22 15.92 10.91
C ILE A 178 10.26 15.37 11.88
N ALA A 179 11.45 15.05 11.37
CA ALA A 179 12.58 14.62 12.18
C ALA A 179 13.44 15.83 12.63
N VAL A 180 13.51 16.04 13.93
CA VAL A 180 14.40 17.05 14.51
C VAL A 180 15.80 16.46 14.65
N GLN A 181 16.77 17.08 13.97
CA GLN A 181 18.18 16.68 13.99
C GLN A 181 19.02 17.70 14.73
N ILE A 182 19.91 17.23 15.61
CA ILE A 182 20.91 18.03 16.31
C ILE A 182 22.26 17.40 16.03
N CYS A 183 23.21 18.20 15.51
CA CYS A 183 24.55 17.73 15.14
C CYS A 183 24.51 16.50 14.19
N GLY A 184 23.59 16.48 13.21
CA GLY A 184 23.46 15.43 12.21
C GLY A 184 22.82 14.12 12.71
N LYS A 185 22.35 14.05 13.95
CA LYS A 185 21.65 12.89 14.52
C LYS A 185 20.20 13.22 14.80
N ILE A 186 19.29 12.33 14.35
CA ILE A 186 17.86 12.45 14.69
C ILE A 186 17.72 12.27 16.20
N LYS A 187 17.13 13.24 16.87
CA LYS A 187 16.92 13.26 18.32
C LYS A 187 15.48 13.01 18.70
N MET A 188 14.56 13.47 17.88
CA MET A 188 13.13 13.25 18.08
C MET A 188 12.36 13.45 16.79
N LYS A 189 11.11 13.02 16.78
CA LYS A 189 10.13 13.24 15.73
C LYS A 189 9.00 14.08 16.31
N LEU A 190 8.50 15.04 15.54
CA LEU A 190 7.38 15.91 15.92
C LEU A 190 6.31 15.87 14.84
N MET A 191 5.05 15.84 15.26
CA MET A 191 3.91 16.06 14.38
C MET A 191 3.68 17.56 14.24
N VAL A 192 3.67 18.04 13.00
CA VAL A 192 3.51 19.46 12.66
C VAL A 192 2.36 19.59 11.69
N PRO A 193 1.44 20.55 11.85
CA PRO A 193 0.37 20.79 10.90
C PRO A 193 0.91 20.96 9.48
N SER A 194 0.37 20.21 8.53
CA SER A 194 0.80 20.23 7.12
C SER A 194 0.56 21.60 6.45
N SER A 195 -0.32 22.41 7.04
CA SER A 195 -0.61 23.78 6.59
C SER A 195 0.50 24.78 6.91
N TYR A 196 1.45 24.42 7.79
CA TYR A 196 2.52 25.33 8.21
C TYR A 196 3.56 25.49 7.09
N GLY A 197 3.85 26.76 6.77
CA GLY A 197 5.01 27.11 5.95
C GLY A 197 6.32 26.87 6.69
N LYS A 198 7.44 27.04 5.99
CA LYS A 198 8.78 26.81 6.55
C LYS A 198 9.03 27.61 7.86
N GLU A 199 8.65 28.89 7.87
CA GLU A 199 8.85 29.78 9.02
C GLU A 199 7.96 29.39 10.21
N GLU A 200 6.74 28.99 9.95
CA GLU A 200 5.79 28.53 10.98
C GLU A 200 6.25 27.20 11.58
N THR A 201 6.72 26.29 10.73
CA THR A 201 7.29 25.00 11.16
C THR A 201 8.52 25.21 12.05
N GLU A 202 9.45 26.10 11.65
CA GLU A 202 10.63 26.41 12.45
C GLU A 202 10.24 27.01 13.81
N ARG A 203 9.27 27.91 13.85
CA ARG A 203 8.76 28.49 15.10
C ARG A 203 8.15 27.41 15.99
N PHE A 204 7.24 26.59 15.45
CA PHE A 204 6.57 25.51 16.17
C PHE A 204 7.58 24.53 16.81
N VAL A 205 8.63 24.16 16.05
CA VAL A 205 9.69 23.28 16.55
C VAL A 205 10.49 23.93 17.65
N LEU A 206 10.86 25.21 17.51
CA LEU A 206 11.63 25.93 18.51
C LEU A 206 10.83 26.24 19.78
N GLU A 207 9.54 26.37 19.71
CA GLU A 207 8.65 26.60 20.84
C GLU A 207 8.33 25.31 21.63
N ASN A 208 8.59 24.14 21.05
CA ASN A 208 8.37 22.86 21.71
C ASN A 208 9.31 22.67 22.91
N ASP A 209 8.75 22.38 24.08
CA ASP A 209 9.53 22.30 25.33
C ASP A 209 10.57 21.16 25.30
N ALA A 210 10.28 20.04 24.67
CA ALA A 210 11.24 18.94 24.51
C ALA A 210 12.43 19.36 23.63
N VAL A 211 12.16 20.13 22.57
CA VAL A 211 13.23 20.68 21.70
C VAL A 211 14.04 21.71 22.46
N LYS A 212 13.40 22.61 23.20
CA LYS A 212 14.11 23.61 24.05
C LYS A 212 15.07 22.94 25.02
N ALA A 213 14.62 21.85 25.66
CA ALA A 213 15.46 21.08 26.57
C ALA A 213 16.68 20.44 25.87
N LEU A 214 16.51 20.00 24.62
CA LEU A 214 17.59 19.39 23.84
C LEU A 214 18.61 20.41 23.30
N ILE A 215 18.21 21.67 23.08
CA ILE A 215 19.09 22.75 22.58
C ILE A 215 19.60 23.65 23.67
N ALA A 216 19.20 23.44 24.94
CA ALA A 216 19.71 24.20 26.07
C ALA A 216 21.23 24.02 26.17
N GLY A 217 21.99 25.07 25.81
CA GLY A 217 23.45 25.05 25.76
C GLY A 217 24.08 24.85 24.38
N CYS A 218 23.30 24.73 23.30
CA CYS A 218 23.81 24.67 21.94
C CYS A 218 23.64 26.04 21.23
N LEU A 219 24.69 26.46 20.51
CA LEU A 219 24.58 27.60 19.58
C LEU A 219 23.79 27.15 18.34
N LEU A 220 22.67 27.79 18.08
CA LEU A 220 21.87 27.56 16.85
C LEU A 220 22.55 28.26 15.68
N TYR A 221 23.04 27.49 14.72
CA TYR A 221 23.48 27.99 13.41
C TYR A 221 22.36 27.76 12.41
N THR A 222 21.67 28.81 12.02
CA THR A 222 20.78 28.79 10.84
C THR A 222 21.63 29.11 9.62
N SER A 223 22.23 28.11 8.98
CA SER A 223 22.86 28.28 7.67
C SER A 223 22.00 27.62 6.61
N PRO A 224 21.49 28.36 5.62
CA PRO A 224 20.86 27.72 4.47
C PRO A 224 21.93 26.97 3.67
N ARG A 225 21.79 25.66 3.51
CA ARG A 225 22.58 24.93 2.52
C ARG A 225 22.18 25.39 1.13
N PRO A 226 23.13 25.78 0.26
CA PRO A 226 22.85 25.90 -1.16
C PRO A 226 22.43 24.52 -1.69
N ARG A 227 21.41 24.50 -2.51
CA ARG A 227 21.08 23.31 -3.32
C ARG A 227 22.05 23.31 -4.51
N ASP A 228 22.87 22.28 -4.60
CA ASP A 228 23.52 21.89 -5.86
C ASP A 228 22.51 21.14 -6.74
#